data_5868d8c2912c0eb29eee4de9490579f1
#
_entry.id   5868d8c2912c0eb29eee4de9490579f1
#
_cell.length_a   1.000
_cell.length_b   1.000
_cell.length_c   1.000
_cell.angle_alpha   90.00
_cell.angle_beta   90.00
_cell.angle_gamma   90.00
#
_symmetry.space_group_name_H-M   'P 1'
#
loop_
_entity.id
_entity.type
_entity.pdbx_description
1 polymer ?
#
loop_
_entity_poly.entity_id
_entity_poly.type
_entity_poly.pdbx_seq_one_letter_code
_entity_poly.pdbx_strand_id
1 'polypeptide(L)'
;MAIRNGVKRTPCIKSYFLSELLGANIFLKTEFQQFTGSFKERGARNAILALLRVMGKEKLQQTGVIAASAGNHALALAYHGKDLGVPVTVVMPTVAPLAKVDKCRVSIRYQISLGC
;
A
#
# COMPACT_ATOMS: atom_id res chain seq x y z
N MET A 1 -8.74 8.06 -14.79
CA MET A 1 -7.71 7.89 -13.78
C MET A 1 -8.10 6.70 -12.92
N ALA A 2 -7.36 5.59 -13.03
CA ALA A 2 -7.81 4.27 -12.54
C ALA A 2 -7.99 4.13 -11.02
N ILE A 3 -7.27 4.91 -10.21
CA ILE A 3 -7.26 4.74 -8.74
C ILE A 3 -8.23 5.63 -7.97
N ARG A 4 -8.95 6.56 -8.64
CA ARG A 4 -9.76 7.60 -7.95
C ARG A 4 -10.75 7.07 -6.92
N ASN A 5 -11.39 5.96 -7.22
CA ASN A 5 -12.46 5.42 -6.39
C ASN A 5 -11.97 4.50 -5.25
N GLY A 6 -10.68 4.35 -5.07
CA GLY A 6 -10.13 3.45 -4.05
C GLY A 6 -8.98 4.01 -3.23
N VAL A 7 -8.63 5.29 -3.42
CA VAL A 7 -7.66 6.00 -2.59
C VAL A 7 -8.22 7.34 -2.17
N LYS A 8 -7.83 7.83 -1.00
CA LYS A 8 -8.28 9.15 -0.54
C LYS A 8 -7.58 10.27 -1.33
N ARG A 9 -8.35 11.32 -1.66
CA ARG A 9 -7.79 12.58 -2.11
C ARG A 9 -7.32 13.36 -0.88
N THR A 10 -6.07 13.15 -0.49
CA THR A 10 -5.49 13.81 0.67
C THR A 10 -5.23 15.30 0.43
N PRO A 11 -5.32 16.16 1.43
CA PRO A 11 -4.97 17.57 1.33
C PRO A 11 -3.50 17.78 0.96
N CYS A 12 -3.23 18.92 0.33
CA CYS A 12 -1.88 19.45 0.16
C CYS A 12 -1.88 20.85 0.77
N ILE A 13 -1.27 21.00 1.92
CA ILE A 13 -1.34 22.23 2.75
C ILE A 13 0.02 22.89 2.84
N LYS A 14 0.05 24.23 2.83
CA LYS A 14 1.28 25.00 3.04
C LYS A 14 1.70 24.89 4.51
N SER A 15 2.96 24.54 4.74
CA SER A 15 3.59 24.62 6.05
C SER A 15 4.23 25.99 6.20
N TYR A 16 3.61 26.88 6.97
CA TYR A 16 4.14 28.21 7.21
C TYR A 16 5.48 28.13 7.94
N PHE A 17 5.57 27.30 8.98
CA PHE A 17 6.79 27.08 9.74
C PHE A 17 7.98 26.63 8.87
N LEU A 18 7.80 25.57 8.08
CA LEU A 18 8.87 25.09 7.20
C LEU A 18 9.19 26.06 6.08
N SER A 19 8.19 26.80 5.61
CA SER A 19 8.40 27.80 4.54
C SER A 19 9.25 28.97 5.05
N GLU A 20 9.01 29.44 6.26
CA GLU A 20 9.81 30.48 6.90
C GLU A 20 11.23 29.99 7.19
N LEU A 21 11.36 28.81 7.82
CA LEU A 21 12.65 28.22 8.17
C LEU A 21 13.57 28.01 6.96
N LEU A 22 13.01 27.62 5.82
CA LEU A 22 13.77 27.25 4.62
C LEU A 22 13.80 28.35 3.54
N GLY A 23 13.13 29.48 3.76
CA GLY A 23 13.03 30.55 2.77
C GLY A 23 12.36 30.14 1.46
N ALA A 24 11.45 29.15 1.49
CA ALA A 24 10.82 28.60 0.31
C ALA A 24 9.35 28.26 0.57
N ASN A 25 8.53 28.13 -0.48
CA ASN A 25 7.15 27.68 -0.32
C ASN A 25 7.09 26.14 -0.16
N ILE A 26 6.91 25.66 1.07
CA ILE A 26 6.84 24.24 1.39
C ILE A 26 5.38 23.81 1.57
N PHE A 27 4.99 22.79 0.80
CA PHE A 27 3.66 22.16 0.87
C PHE A 27 3.78 20.72 1.33
N LEU A 28 2.90 20.32 2.25
CA LEU A 28 2.83 18.98 2.79
C LEU A 28 1.63 18.23 2.18
N LYS A 29 1.91 17.19 1.42
CA LYS A 29 0.90 16.24 0.95
C LYS A 29 0.64 15.20 2.04
N THR A 30 -0.51 15.25 2.69
CA THR A 30 -0.82 14.52 3.93
C THR A 30 -1.18 13.05 3.67
N GLU A 31 -0.27 12.27 3.07
CA GLU A 31 -0.50 10.87 2.70
C GLU A 31 -0.65 9.91 3.90
N PHE A 32 -0.31 10.36 5.13
CA PHE A 32 -0.62 9.63 6.35
C PHE A 32 -2.14 9.52 6.61
N GLN A 33 -2.96 10.30 5.92
CA GLN A 33 -4.42 10.22 5.98
C GLN A 33 -5.03 9.13 5.08
N GLN A 34 -4.22 8.42 4.29
CA GLN A 34 -4.69 7.25 3.53
C GLN A 34 -5.20 6.14 4.47
N PHE A 35 -5.92 5.16 3.95
CA PHE A 35 -6.50 4.05 4.73
C PHE A 35 -5.44 3.27 5.53
N THR A 36 -4.29 3.01 4.93
CA THR A 36 -3.15 2.32 5.57
C THR A 36 -2.06 3.28 6.07
N GLY A 37 -2.33 4.59 6.04
CA GLY A 37 -1.46 5.63 6.59
C GLY A 37 -0.25 6.00 5.73
N SER A 38 -0.23 5.67 4.44
CA SER A 38 0.90 6.03 3.58
C SER A 38 0.53 6.18 2.09
N PHE A 39 1.39 6.89 1.33
CA PHE A 39 1.26 7.06 -0.11
C PHE A 39 1.38 5.76 -0.91
N LYS A 40 1.87 4.68 -0.29
CA LYS A 40 2.05 3.37 -0.95
C LYS A 40 0.75 2.80 -1.50
N GLU A 41 -0.38 3.18 -0.97
CA GLU A 41 -1.71 2.81 -1.48
C GLU A 41 -1.91 3.16 -2.95
N ARG A 42 -1.41 4.32 -3.38
CA ARG A 42 -1.54 4.77 -4.76
C ARG A 42 -0.87 3.82 -5.74
N GLY A 43 0.38 3.46 -5.44
CA GLY A 43 1.15 2.53 -6.26
C GLY A 43 0.60 1.11 -6.21
N ALA A 44 0.27 0.62 -5.03
CA ALA A 44 -0.28 -0.73 -4.83
C ALA A 44 -1.59 -0.92 -5.61
N ARG A 45 -2.55 -0.01 -5.44
CA ARG A 45 -3.82 -0.07 -6.18
C ARG A 45 -3.62 0.03 -7.69
N ASN A 46 -2.78 0.95 -8.14
CA ASN A 46 -2.51 1.12 -9.56
C ASN A 46 -1.90 -0.14 -10.19
N ALA A 47 -0.95 -0.78 -9.50
CA ALA A 47 -0.31 -2.01 -9.95
C ALA A 47 -1.32 -3.17 -10.08
N ILE A 48 -2.16 -3.40 -9.05
CA ILE A 48 -3.18 -4.45 -9.09
C ILE A 48 -4.18 -4.18 -10.23
N LEU A 49 -4.64 -2.94 -10.41
CA LEU A 49 -5.56 -2.59 -11.50
C LEU A 49 -4.92 -2.76 -12.88
N ALA A 50 -3.62 -2.48 -13.02
CA ALA A 50 -2.89 -2.74 -14.25
C ALA A 50 -2.80 -4.24 -14.56
N LEU A 51 -2.50 -5.06 -13.56
CA LEU A 51 -2.48 -6.52 -13.70
C LEU A 51 -3.86 -7.10 -14.04
N LEU A 52 -4.93 -6.60 -13.41
CA LEU A 52 -6.31 -6.99 -13.73
C LEU A 52 -6.66 -6.72 -15.20
N ARG A 53 -6.17 -5.62 -15.77
CA ARG A 53 -6.39 -5.29 -17.20
C ARG A 53 -5.62 -6.20 -18.14
N VAL A 54 -4.38 -6.56 -17.79
CA VAL A 54 -3.50 -7.36 -18.64
C VAL A 54 -3.81 -8.85 -18.55
N MET A 55 -4.00 -9.36 -17.33
CA MET A 55 -4.16 -10.79 -17.08
C MET A 55 -5.61 -11.25 -17.05
N GLY A 56 -6.55 -10.34 -16.82
CA GLY A 56 -7.94 -10.65 -16.53
C GLY A 56 -8.18 -11.02 -15.07
N LYS A 57 -9.44 -10.84 -14.64
CA LYS A 57 -9.84 -11.01 -13.24
C LYS A 57 -9.67 -12.46 -12.76
N GLU A 58 -10.16 -13.42 -13.54
CA GLU A 58 -10.14 -14.85 -13.17
C GLU A 58 -8.71 -15.35 -12.94
N LYS A 59 -7.81 -15.07 -13.90
CA LYS A 59 -6.41 -15.48 -13.80
C LYS A 59 -5.72 -14.84 -12.60
N LEU A 60 -5.92 -13.55 -12.37
CA LEU A 60 -5.28 -12.85 -11.24
C LEU A 60 -5.86 -13.30 -9.89
N GLN A 61 -7.13 -13.69 -9.82
CA GLN A 61 -7.73 -14.27 -8.63
C GLN A 61 -7.17 -15.66 -8.30
N GLN A 62 -6.79 -16.44 -9.32
CA GLN A 62 -6.16 -17.75 -9.13
C GLN A 62 -4.69 -17.61 -8.71
N THR A 63 -3.93 -16.77 -9.38
CA THR A 63 -2.48 -16.62 -9.18
C THR A 63 -2.14 -15.70 -8.01
N GLY A 64 -2.92 -14.64 -7.80
CA GLY A 64 -2.63 -13.58 -6.85
C GLY A 64 -1.43 -12.71 -7.22
N VAL A 65 -0.96 -11.94 -6.24
CA VAL A 65 0.26 -11.13 -6.33
C VAL A 65 1.17 -11.40 -5.14
N ILE A 66 2.47 -11.29 -5.34
CA ILE A 66 3.48 -11.48 -4.30
C ILE A 66 4.40 -10.27 -4.19
N ALA A 67 4.79 -9.92 -2.97
CA ALA A 67 5.77 -8.88 -2.69
C ALA A 67 6.62 -9.18 -1.46
N ALA A 68 7.89 -8.81 -1.50
CA ALA A 68 8.78 -8.82 -0.35
C ALA A 68 8.74 -7.45 0.33
N SER A 69 8.09 -7.35 1.49
CA SER A 69 8.00 -6.11 2.27
C SER A 69 7.47 -6.36 3.66
N ALA A 70 8.09 -5.77 4.68
CA ALA A 70 7.60 -5.74 6.07
C ALA A 70 7.03 -4.37 6.47
N GLY A 71 6.70 -3.50 5.51
CA GLY A 71 6.31 -2.11 5.77
C GLY A 71 5.03 -1.66 5.06
N ASN A 72 4.98 -0.37 4.79
CA ASN A 72 3.81 0.29 4.20
C ASN A 72 3.37 -0.29 2.84
N HIS A 73 4.32 -0.84 2.06
CA HIS A 73 3.96 -1.46 0.78
C HIS A 73 3.17 -2.77 0.99
N ALA A 74 3.58 -3.59 1.95
CA ALA A 74 2.84 -4.80 2.33
C ALA A 74 1.41 -4.47 2.76
N LEU A 75 1.25 -3.49 3.66
CA LEU A 75 -0.06 -3.03 4.12
C LEU A 75 -0.95 -2.53 2.98
N ALA A 76 -0.40 -1.72 2.09
CA ALA A 76 -1.13 -1.17 0.96
C ALA A 76 -1.55 -2.25 -0.04
N LEU A 77 -0.67 -3.20 -0.36
CA LEU A 77 -0.99 -4.35 -1.21
C LEU A 77 -2.07 -5.22 -0.59
N ALA A 78 -1.94 -5.55 0.70
CA ALA A 78 -2.91 -6.35 1.43
C ALA A 78 -4.30 -5.71 1.43
N TYR A 79 -4.37 -4.41 1.75
CA TYR A 79 -5.62 -3.65 1.77
C TYR A 79 -6.29 -3.62 0.40
N HIS A 80 -5.57 -3.22 -0.64
CA HIS A 80 -6.13 -3.10 -1.97
C HIS A 80 -6.35 -4.44 -2.67
N GLY A 81 -5.55 -5.46 -2.36
CA GLY A 81 -5.81 -6.83 -2.82
C GLY A 81 -7.14 -7.34 -2.28
N LYS A 82 -7.41 -7.15 -0.98
CA LYS A 82 -8.68 -7.49 -0.35
C LYS A 82 -9.85 -6.75 -1.01
N ASP A 83 -9.73 -5.42 -1.19
CA ASP A 83 -10.75 -4.57 -1.80
C ASP A 83 -11.08 -4.98 -3.25
N LEU A 84 -10.07 -5.39 -4.01
CA LEU A 84 -10.20 -5.80 -5.41
C LEU A 84 -10.44 -7.31 -5.61
N GLY A 85 -10.50 -8.09 -4.53
CA GLY A 85 -10.69 -9.54 -4.57
C GLY A 85 -9.50 -10.30 -5.16
N VAL A 86 -8.27 -9.77 -5.03
CA VAL A 86 -7.03 -10.38 -5.51
C VAL A 86 -6.23 -10.91 -4.33
N PRO A 87 -5.87 -12.23 -4.32
CA PRO A 87 -5.02 -12.80 -3.28
C PRO A 87 -3.66 -12.12 -3.24
N VAL A 88 -3.17 -11.80 -2.02
CA VAL A 88 -1.87 -11.18 -1.81
C VAL A 88 -1.02 -12.07 -0.92
N THR A 89 0.19 -12.34 -1.36
CA THR A 89 1.23 -13.01 -0.57
C THR A 89 2.32 -11.99 -0.23
N VAL A 90 2.67 -11.87 1.04
CA VAL A 90 3.76 -11.00 1.48
C VAL A 90 4.86 -11.83 2.11
N VAL A 91 6.07 -11.63 1.65
CA VAL A 91 7.29 -12.22 2.19
C VAL A 91 7.93 -11.21 3.15
N MET A 92 8.17 -11.62 4.39
CA MET A 92 8.77 -10.79 5.43
C MET A 92 9.91 -11.55 6.11
N PRO A 93 10.97 -10.86 6.60
CA PRO A 93 11.96 -11.49 7.48
C PRO A 93 11.31 -11.92 8.80
N THR A 94 11.79 -13.02 9.40
CA THR A 94 11.26 -13.57 10.67
C THR A 94 11.41 -12.58 11.84
N VAL A 95 12.38 -11.68 11.75
CA VAL A 95 12.64 -10.62 12.74
C VAL A 95 11.74 -9.38 12.56
N ALA A 96 10.78 -9.43 11.64
CA ALA A 96 9.85 -8.32 11.44
C ALA A 96 9.03 -8.05 12.73
N PRO A 97 8.81 -6.76 13.11
CA PRO A 97 8.04 -6.42 14.30
C PRO A 97 6.63 -7.02 14.24
N LEU A 98 6.21 -7.72 15.30
CA LEU A 98 4.90 -8.39 15.39
C LEU A 98 3.72 -7.45 15.06
N ALA A 99 3.77 -6.20 15.53
CA ALA A 99 2.73 -5.21 15.23
C ALA A 99 2.54 -4.93 13.73
N LYS A 100 3.61 -5.05 12.92
CA LYS A 100 3.53 -4.94 11.45
C LYS A 100 2.99 -6.21 10.82
N VAL A 101 3.40 -7.35 11.35
CA VAL A 101 2.93 -8.67 10.93
C VAL A 101 1.43 -8.78 11.15
N ASP A 102 0.92 -8.42 12.33
CA ASP A 102 -0.50 -8.53 12.67
C ASP A 102 -1.38 -7.59 11.84
N LYS A 103 -0.94 -6.36 11.59
CA LYS A 103 -1.65 -5.43 10.69
C LYS A 103 -1.77 -6.00 9.26
N CYS A 104 -0.79 -6.74 8.80
CA CYS A 104 -0.85 -7.41 7.51
C CYS A 104 -1.77 -8.63 7.53
N ARG A 105 -1.75 -9.46 8.58
CA ARG A 105 -2.55 -10.70 8.73
C ARG A 105 -4.04 -10.48 8.56
N VAL A 106 -4.58 -9.37 9.03
CA VAL A 106 -6.01 -9.02 8.91
C VAL A 106 -6.45 -8.88 7.45
N SER A 107 -5.52 -8.68 6.52
CA SER A 107 -5.80 -8.37 5.12
C SER A 107 -5.15 -9.33 4.11
N ILE A 108 -4.34 -10.32 4.54
CA ILE A 108 -3.53 -11.18 3.68
C ILE A 108 -4.00 -12.64 3.76
N ARG A 109 -3.99 -13.33 2.63
CA ARG A 109 -4.33 -14.76 2.55
C ARG A 109 -3.17 -15.67 2.95
N TYR A 110 -1.92 -15.24 2.71
CA TYR A 110 -0.70 -15.99 3.03
C TYR A 110 0.44 -15.05 3.44
N GLN A 111 1.13 -15.42 4.50
CA GLN A 111 2.36 -14.80 4.96
C GLN A 111 3.46 -15.86 4.95
N ILE A 112 4.56 -15.59 4.23
CA ILE A 112 5.76 -16.41 4.28
C ILE A 112 6.81 -15.60 5.03
N SER A 113 7.28 -16.13 6.17
CA SER A 113 8.43 -15.59 6.89
C SER A 113 9.67 -16.38 6.44
N LEU A 114 10.65 -15.71 5.86
CA LEU A 114 11.94 -16.29 5.54
C LEU A 114 12.90 -16.00 6.69
N GLY A 115 13.47 -17.04 7.27
CA GLY A 115 14.63 -16.93 8.16
C GLY A 115 15.85 -16.47 7.34
N CYS A 116 16.67 -15.62 7.94
CA CYS A 116 18.03 -15.36 7.45
C CYS A 116 18.95 -16.43 7.97
#